data_14daad9732da019e10834fe953d0bef2
#
_entry.id   14daad9732da019e10834fe953d0bef2
#
_cell.length_a   1.000
_cell.length_b   1.000
_cell.length_c   1.000
_cell.angle_alpha   90.00
_cell.angle_beta   90.00
_cell.angle_gamma   90.00
#
_symmetry.space_group_name_H-M   'P 1'
#
loop_
_entity.id
_entity.type
_entity.pdbx_description
1 polymer ?
#
loop_
_entity_poly.entity_id
_entity_poly.type
_entity_poly.pdbx_seq_one_letter_code
_entity_poly.pdbx_strand_id
1 'polypeptide(L)'
;YKGISRASTFIMNVDRCLEASAAQRKQWKAQARALRAFYYFMIFRSYGPFVILGEEPIPLDISTAELLKERNTVDECVAFMAKEFDDAANELPDRYDGSNLGRIDRAACKAFKAKMLLYAASPLFNCNPDYAAIVNPESGKQLFPQDKSQEKAKWEAARDAYKEFFDEYGNTFSLYTEKTADGKIDFYESYRKVTSGVLYGTENKEQIFIRLADHDYRAYETTPYHKGYDDNNGALRGGLGFGVPQE
;
A
#
# COMPACT_ATOMS: atom_id res chain seq x y z
N TYR A 1 -2.41 -8.94 -10.15
CA TYR A 1 -1.50 -10.11 -10.05
C TYR A 1 -0.18 -9.95 -10.79
N LYS A 2 -0.08 -9.18 -11.91
CA LYS A 2 1.18 -8.99 -12.65
C LYS A 2 2.35 -8.49 -11.78
N GLY A 3 2.10 -7.52 -10.87
CA GLY A 3 3.09 -7.04 -9.91
C GLY A 3 3.51 -8.10 -8.89
N ILE A 4 2.57 -8.91 -8.43
CA ILE A 4 2.81 -10.02 -7.49
C ILE A 4 3.71 -11.07 -8.14
N SER A 5 3.39 -11.52 -9.38
CA SER A 5 4.19 -12.47 -10.12
C SER A 5 5.62 -11.98 -10.34
N ARG A 6 5.80 -10.70 -10.73
CA ARG A 6 7.13 -10.09 -10.89
C ARG A 6 7.91 -10.06 -9.58
N ALA A 7 7.26 -9.71 -8.47
CA ALA A 7 7.91 -9.73 -7.15
C ALA A 7 8.33 -11.14 -6.74
N SER A 8 7.46 -12.15 -6.93
CA SER A 8 7.79 -13.55 -6.64
C SER A 8 8.96 -14.04 -7.50
N THR A 9 8.94 -13.77 -8.81
CA THR A 9 10.07 -14.10 -9.71
C THR A 9 11.37 -13.44 -9.25
N PHE A 10 11.32 -12.17 -8.83
CA PHE A 10 12.51 -11.48 -8.32
C PHE A 10 13.01 -12.12 -7.03
N ILE A 11 12.14 -12.41 -6.06
CA ILE A 11 12.47 -13.04 -4.79
C ILE A 11 13.19 -14.38 -4.99
N MET A 12 12.72 -15.20 -5.94
CA MET A 12 13.35 -16.49 -6.25
C MET A 12 14.73 -16.39 -6.91
N ASN A 13 14.96 -15.33 -7.69
CA ASN A 13 16.17 -15.25 -8.52
C ASN A 13 17.22 -14.29 -7.99
N VAL A 14 16.90 -13.38 -7.06
CA VAL A 14 17.85 -12.36 -6.58
C VAL A 14 19.12 -12.94 -5.97
N ASP A 15 19.05 -14.13 -5.37
CA ASP A 15 20.21 -14.80 -4.77
C ASP A 15 21.24 -15.26 -5.81
N ARG A 16 20.87 -15.32 -7.12
CA ARG A 16 21.77 -15.63 -8.25
C ARG A 16 22.59 -14.42 -8.71
N CYS A 17 22.31 -13.21 -8.21
CA CYS A 17 23.06 -12.01 -8.55
C CYS A 17 24.39 -12.01 -7.77
N LEU A 18 25.44 -12.50 -8.41
CA LEU A 18 26.77 -12.66 -7.78
C LEU A 18 27.50 -11.33 -7.60
N GLU A 19 27.16 -10.30 -8.38
CA GLU A 19 27.74 -8.96 -8.30
C GLU A 19 27.29 -8.20 -7.05
N ALA A 20 26.15 -8.58 -6.48
CA ALA A 20 25.62 -7.97 -5.26
C ALA A 20 26.12 -8.71 -4.01
N SER A 21 26.43 -7.97 -2.95
CA SER A 21 26.74 -8.56 -1.65
C SER A 21 25.53 -9.32 -1.08
N ALA A 22 25.78 -10.27 -0.18
CA ALA A 22 24.71 -10.99 0.50
C ALA A 22 23.74 -10.05 1.24
N ALA A 23 24.24 -8.99 1.85
CA ALA A 23 23.42 -7.97 2.53
C ALA A 23 22.53 -7.22 1.53
N GLN A 24 23.04 -6.84 0.36
CA GLN A 24 22.25 -6.19 -0.68
C GLN A 24 21.15 -7.11 -1.22
N ARG A 25 21.48 -8.38 -1.52
CA ARG A 25 20.48 -9.36 -1.97
C ARG A 25 19.37 -9.55 -0.95
N LYS A 26 19.72 -9.68 0.33
CA LYS A 26 18.76 -9.81 1.44
C LYS A 26 17.83 -8.60 1.51
N GLN A 27 18.38 -7.40 1.43
CA GLN A 27 17.62 -6.16 1.46
C GLN A 27 16.71 -6.01 0.24
N TRP A 28 17.18 -6.31 -0.96
CA TRP A 28 16.36 -6.28 -2.18
C TRP A 28 15.24 -7.32 -2.15
N LYS A 29 15.51 -8.50 -1.59
CA LYS A 29 14.51 -9.54 -1.38
C LYS A 29 13.40 -9.06 -0.44
N ALA A 30 13.78 -8.39 0.66
CA ALA A 30 12.84 -7.79 1.60
C ALA A 30 11.99 -6.67 0.97
N GLN A 31 12.59 -5.79 0.15
CA GLN A 31 11.84 -4.78 -0.61
C GLN A 31 10.82 -5.42 -1.56
N ALA A 32 11.21 -6.47 -2.28
CA ALA A 32 10.29 -7.17 -3.19
C ALA A 32 9.16 -7.86 -2.43
N ARG A 33 9.43 -8.43 -1.25
CA ARG A 33 8.42 -9.02 -0.35
C ARG A 33 7.43 -7.96 0.12
N ALA A 34 7.91 -6.81 0.59
CA ALA A 34 7.06 -5.70 1.02
C ALA A 34 6.17 -5.17 -0.12
N LEU A 35 6.73 -5.02 -1.33
CA LEU A 35 5.95 -4.59 -2.50
C LEU A 35 4.92 -5.65 -2.92
N ARG A 36 5.24 -6.95 -2.78
CA ARG A 36 4.29 -8.04 -3.01
C ARG A 36 3.11 -7.95 -2.05
N ALA A 37 3.38 -7.75 -0.75
CA ALA A 37 2.35 -7.54 0.26
C ALA A 37 1.49 -6.30 -0.04
N PHE A 38 2.12 -5.20 -0.46
CA PHE A 38 1.41 -3.99 -0.89
C PHE A 38 0.48 -4.25 -2.08
N TYR A 39 0.91 -5.00 -3.09
CA TYR A 39 0.04 -5.35 -4.23
C TYR A 39 -1.13 -6.24 -3.80
N TYR A 40 -0.93 -7.18 -2.89
CA TYR A 40 -2.02 -7.96 -2.30
C TYR A 40 -2.98 -7.07 -1.53
N PHE A 41 -2.49 -6.10 -0.76
CA PHE A 41 -3.34 -5.14 -0.07
C PHE A 41 -4.18 -4.29 -1.03
N MET A 42 -3.63 -3.89 -2.18
CA MET A 42 -4.40 -3.19 -3.22
C MET A 42 -5.52 -4.06 -3.79
N ILE A 43 -5.26 -5.36 -4.00
CA ILE A 43 -6.31 -6.31 -4.41
C ILE A 43 -7.37 -6.45 -3.31
N PHE A 44 -6.94 -6.62 -2.07
CA PHE A 44 -7.83 -6.76 -0.92
C PHE A 44 -8.79 -5.57 -0.78
N ARG A 45 -8.28 -4.35 -0.91
CA ARG A 45 -9.10 -3.13 -0.87
C ARG A 45 -10.15 -3.05 -1.96
N SER A 46 -9.82 -3.54 -3.17
CA SER A 46 -10.67 -3.37 -4.35
C SER A 46 -11.62 -4.54 -4.59
N TYR A 47 -11.23 -5.75 -4.20
CA TYR A 47 -11.93 -6.98 -4.54
C TYR A 47 -12.23 -7.90 -3.35
N GLY A 48 -11.80 -7.53 -2.15
CA GLY A 48 -11.93 -8.37 -0.95
C GLY A 48 -10.95 -9.54 -0.94
N PRO A 49 -11.34 -10.69 -0.38
CA PRO A 49 -10.50 -11.87 -0.26
C PRO A 49 -10.04 -12.38 -1.63
N PHE A 50 -8.79 -12.85 -1.69
CA PHE A 50 -8.09 -13.18 -2.93
C PHE A 50 -7.42 -14.56 -2.86
N VAL A 51 -6.89 -15.03 -3.97
CA VAL A 51 -6.05 -16.23 -4.04
C VAL A 51 -4.62 -15.88 -3.67
N ILE A 52 -4.09 -16.52 -2.64
CA ILE A 52 -2.67 -16.44 -2.27
C ILE A 52 -1.90 -17.38 -3.20
N LEU A 53 -1.07 -16.80 -4.07
CA LEU A 53 -0.34 -17.55 -5.11
C LEU A 53 0.93 -18.26 -4.62
N GLY A 54 1.24 -18.17 -3.32
CA GLY A 54 2.47 -18.74 -2.78
C GLY A 54 3.74 -17.94 -3.14
N GLU A 55 4.88 -18.53 -2.85
CA GLU A 55 6.19 -17.89 -3.10
C GLU A 55 6.71 -18.14 -4.51
N GLU A 56 6.36 -19.27 -5.11
CA GLU A 56 6.82 -19.64 -6.44
C GLU A 56 6.01 -18.97 -7.54
N PRO A 57 6.66 -18.48 -8.61
CA PRO A 57 5.94 -18.03 -9.79
C PRO A 57 5.14 -19.17 -10.42
N ILE A 58 3.96 -18.83 -10.94
CA ILE A 58 3.14 -19.81 -11.66
C ILE A 58 3.89 -20.25 -12.91
N PRO A 59 4.08 -21.55 -13.14
CA PRO A 59 4.70 -22.07 -14.36
C PRO A 59 3.93 -21.64 -15.60
N LEU A 60 4.63 -21.40 -16.72
CA LEU A 60 3.99 -20.95 -17.97
C LEU A 60 3.18 -22.06 -18.65
N ASP A 61 3.46 -23.29 -18.33
CA ASP A 61 2.84 -24.51 -18.89
C ASP A 61 1.76 -25.10 -17.97
N ILE A 62 1.39 -24.40 -16.89
CA ILE A 62 0.32 -24.84 -15.98
C ILE A 62 -1.01 -24.95 -16.72
N SER A 63 -1.75 -26.01 -16.43
CA SER A 63 -3.09 -26.20 -17.00
C SER A 63 -4.09 -25.20 -16.47
N THR A 64 -5.15 -24.91 -17.24
CA THR A 64 -6.24 -24.02 -16.78
C THR A 64 -6.90 -24.53 -15.51
N ALA A 65 -7.05 -25.84 -15.35
CA ALA A 65 -7.64 -26.45 -14.16
C ALA A 65 -6.81 -26.19 -12.88
N GLU A 66 -5.47 -26.25 -12.98
CA GLU A 66 -4.57 -25.96 -11.87
C GLU A 66 -4.48 -24.46 -11.54
N LEU A 67 -4.80 -23.58 -12.52
CA LEU A 67 -4.89 -22.13 -12.32
C LEU A 67 -6.16 -21.73 -11.54
N LEU A 68 -7.24 -22.50 -11.69
CA LEU A 68 -8.53 -22.24 -11.03
C LEU A 68 -8.43 -22.63 -9.54
N LYS A 69 -7.95 -21.71 -8.74
CA LYS A 69 -7.86 -21.86 -7.27
C LYS A 69 -8.96 -21.07 -6.59
N GLU A 70 -9.53 -21.65 -5.55
CA GLU A 70 -10.47 -20.94 -4.69
C GLU A 70 -9.79 -19.78 -3.94
N ARG A 71 -10.57 -18.76 -3.64
CA ARG A 71 -10.08 -17.63 -2.84
C ARG A 71 -9.80 -18.06 -1.40
N ASN A 72 -8.79 -17.50 -0.81
CA ASN A 72 -8.55 -17.57 0.63
C ASN A 72 -9.59 -16.72 1.38
N THR A 73 -9.82 -17.01 2.65
CA THR A 73 -10.71 -16.20 3.49
C THR A 73 -10.10 -14.83 3.78
N VAL A 74 -10.91 -13.87 4.22
CA VAL A 74 -10.44 -12.56 4.69
C VAL A 74 -9.35 -12.74 5.75
N ASP A 75 -9.56 -13.59 6.74
CA ASP A 75 -8.61 -13.80 7.84
C ASP A 75 -7.29 -14.42 7.36
N GLU A 76 -7.33 -15.38 6.43
CA GLU A 76 -6.12 -15.93 5.80
C GLU A 76 -5.37 -14.88 4.99
N CYS A 77 -6.07 -14.06 4.21
CA CYS A 77 -5.47 -12.98 3.44
C CYS A 77 -4.80 -11.94 4.35
N VAL A 78 -5.47 -11.57 5.45
CA VAL A 78 -4.94 -10.61 6.44
C VAL A 78 -3.70 -11.16 7.14
N ALA A 79 -3.76 -12.41 7.61
CA ALA A 79 -2.63 -13.06 8.26
C ALA A 79 -1.41 -13.17 7.33
N PHE A 80 -1.64 -13.53 6.06
CA PHE A 80 -0.59 -13.59 5.05
C PHE A 80 0.06 -12.22 4.82
N MET A 81 -0.74 -11.17 4.56
CA MET A 81 -0.20 -9.83 4.32
C MET A 81 0.53 -9.27 5.54
N ALA A 82 -0.01 -9.49 6.75
CA ALA A 82 0.63 -9.04 7.99
C ALA A 82 2.01 -9.68 8.16
N LYS A 83 2.09 -11.01 7.96
CA LYS A 83 3.37 -11.75 8.01
C LYS A 83 4.37 -11.25 6.97
N GLU A 84 3.93 -11.01 5.72
CA GLU A 84 4.81 -10.49 4.66
C GLU A 84 5.37 -9.11 5.00
N PHE A 85 4.56 -8.21 5.58
CA PHE A 85 5.05 -6.90 6.02
C PHE A 85 6.02 -7.01 7.20
N ASP A 86 5.75 -7.89 8.17
CA ASP A 86 6.63 -8.11 9.33
C ASP A 86 7.97 -8.71 8.90
N ASP A 87 7.95 -9.77 8.09
CA ASP A 87 9.16 -10.40 7.58
C ASP A 87 10.02 -9.41 6.79
N ALA A 88 9.39 -8.56 5.97
CA ALA A 88 10.10 -7.53 5.23
C ALA A 88 10.66 -6.44 6.15
N ALA A 89 9.87 -5.96 7.12
CA ALA A 89 10.28 -4.92 8.07
C ALA A 89 11.52 -5.30 8.87
N ASN A 90 11.65 -6.59 9.24
CA ASN A 90 12.79 -7.10 10.01
C ASN A 90 14.14 -6.99 9.26
N GLU A 91 14.10 -6.92 7.92
CA GLU A 91 15.27 -6.93 7.06
C GLU A 91 15.55 -5.57 6.39
N LEU A 92 14.63 -4.62 6.55
CA LEU A 92 14.74 -3.29 5.95
C LEU A 92 15.27 -2.25 6.95
N PRO A 93 15.99 -1.23 6.47
CA PRO A 93 16.35 -0.09 7.30
C PRO A 93 15.10 0.69 7.72
N ASP A 94 15.20 1.46 8.79
CA ASP A 94 14.11 2.29 9.31
C ASP A 94 13.60 3.26 8.25
N ARG A 95 14.52 3.94 7.56
CA ARG A 95 14.24 4.89 6.48
C ARG A 95 15.31 4.82 5.41
N TYR A 96 14.88 5.13 4.19
CA TYR A 96 15.79 5.46 3.10
C TYR A 96 15.87 6.98 2.91
N ASP A 97 17.05 7.48 2.56
CA ASP A 97 17.35 8.87 2.28
C ASP A 97 18.11 9.05 0.96
N GLY A 98 18.39 10.31 0.61
CA GLY A 98 19.18 10.66 -0.56
C GLY A 98 18.66 9.99 -1.84
N SER A 99 19.53 9.31 -2.57
CA SER A 99 19.21 8.64 -3.83
C SER A 99 18.31 7.39 -3.65
N ASN A 100 18.12 6.92 -2.43
CA ASN A 100 17.26 5.78 -2.11
C ASN A 100 15.88 6.20 -1.61
N LEU A 101 15.62 7.49 -1.45
CA LEU A 101 14.30 8.00 -1.07
C LEU A 101 13.21 7.45 -2.02
N GLY A 102 12.08 7.06 -1.47
CA GLY A 102 10.98 6.45 -2.22
C GLY A 102 11.07 4.92 -2.35
N ARG A 103 12.16 4.29 -1.92
CA ARG A 103 12.17 2.82 -1.73
C ARG A 103 11.35 2.46 -0.50
N ILE A 104 10.71 1.29 -0.55
CA ILE A 104 9.95 0.79 0.60
C ILE A 104 10.90 0.43 1.74
N ASP A 105 10.63 0.95 2.93
CA ASP A 105 11.44 0.82 4.14
C ASP A 105 10.61 0.20 5.29
N ARG A 106 11.23 0.04 6.48
CA ARG A 106 10.56 -0.53 7.65
C ARG A 106 9.36 0.32 8.07
N ALA A 107 9.50 1.64 8.11
CA ALA A 107 8.40 2.53 8.48
C ALA A 107 7.21 2.37 7.53
N ALA A 108 7.44 2.28 6.21
CA ALA A 108 6.39 2.03 5.24
C ALA A 108 5.70 0.67 5.45
N CYS A 109 6.47 -0.40 5.74
CA CYS A 109 5.90 -1.71 6.03
C CYS A 109 4.96 -1.68 7.24
N LYS A 110 5.39 -1.06 8.35
CA LYS A 110 4.58 -0.93 9.57
C LYS A 110 3.33 -0.07 9.33
N ALA A 111 3.46 1.04 8.60
CA ALA A 111 2.31 1.88 8.25
C ALA A 111 1.30 1.16 7.36
N PHE A 112 1.76 0.41 6.36
CA PHE A 112 0.87 -0.39 5.51
C PHE A 112 0.21 -1.54 6.27
N LYS A 113 0.94 -2.22 7.15
CA LYS A 113 0.36 -3.25 8.04
C LYS A 113 -0.75 -2.66 8.91
N ALA A 114 -0.50 -1.53 9.59
CA ALA A 114 -1.50 -0.87 10.42
C ALA A 114 -2.75 -0.47 9.60
N LYS A 115 -2.55 0.13 8.42
CA LYS A 115 -3.63 0.50 7.51
C LYS A 115 -4.41 -0.72 7.01
N MET A 116 -3.75 -1.80 6.67
CA MET A 116 -4.37 -3.05 6.22
C MET A 116 -5.22 -3.67 7.34
N LEU A 117 -4.71 -3.71 8.58
CA LEU A 117 -5.46 -4.19 9.74
C LEU A 117 -6.70 -3.33 10.04
N LEU A 118 -6.60 -2.01 9.86
CA LEU A 118 -7.75 -1.11 10.00
C LEU A 118 -8.83 -1.41 8.95
N TYR A 119 -8.45 -1.63 7.69
CA TYR A 119 -9.39 -2.06 6.66
C TYR A 119 -10.06 -3.39 7.02
N ALA A 120 -9.29 -4.38 7.48
CA ALA A 120 -9.80 -5.68 7.88
C ALA A 120 -10.73 -5.63 9.11
N ALA A 121 -10.51 -4.67 10.01
CA ALA A 121 -11.37 -4.44 11.18
C ALA A 121 -12.67 -3.67 10.83
N SER A 122 -12.72 -3.01 9.68
CA SER A 122 -13.87 -2.19 9.28
C SER A 122 -15.15 -3.02 9.09
N PRO A 123 -16.34 -2.44 9.26
CA PRO A 123 -17.61 -3.16 9.08
C PRO A 123 -17.79 -3.81 7.71
N LEU A 124 -17.03 -3.38 6.69
CA LEU A 124 -17.05 -4.00 5.37
C LEU A 124 -16.52 -5.43 5.39
N PHE A 125 -15.46 -5.69 6.16
CA PHE A 125 -14.74 -6.98 6.20
C PHE A 125 -15.00 -7.79 7.47
N ASN A 126 -15.44 -7.12 8.53
CA ASN A 126 -15.54 -7.71 9.87
C ASN A 126 -17.00 -7.93 10.24
N CYS A 127 -17.45 -9.19 10.21
CA CYS A 127 -18.81 -9.60 10.54
C CYS A 127 -19.92 -8.89 9.75
N ASN A 128 -19.66 -8.58 8.48
CA ASN A 128 -20.65 -7.95 7.61
C ASN A 128 -21.77 -8.97 7.26
N PRO A 129 -23.03 -8.73 7.68
CA PRO A 129 -24.13 -9.65 7.41
C PRO A 129 -24.47 -9.76 5.91
N ASP A 130 -24.22 -8.70 5.11
CA ASP A 130 -24.48 -8.72 3.67
C ASP A 130 -23.57 -9.71 2.93
N TYR A 131 -22.43 -10.07 3.54
CA TYR A 131 -21.46 -11.00 2.97
C TYR A 131 -21.50 -12.40 3.63
N ALA A 132 -22.47 -12.64 4.50
CA ALA A 132 -22.62 -13.93 5.18
C ALA A 132 -22.85 -15.11 4.22
N ALA A 133 -23.46 -14.87 3.06
CA ALA A 133 -23.73 -15.92 2.06
C ALA A 133 -22.56 -16.10 1.06
N ILE A 134 -21.48 -15.33 1.16
CA ILE A 134 -20.35 -15.45 0.22
C ILE A 134 -19.43 -16.58 0.65
N VAL A 135 -19.52 -17.69 -0.08
CA VAL A 135 -18.72 -18.90 0.14
C VAL A 135 -17.95 -19.30 -1.11
N ASN A 136 -16.90 -20.06 -0.95
CA ASN A 136 -16.26 -20.72 -2.09
C ASN A 136 -17.18 -21.80 -2.68
N PRO A 137 -17.35 -21.87 -4.00
CA PRO A 137 -18.35 -22.72 -4.63
C PRO A 137 -18.07 -24.23 -4.48
N GLU A 138 -16.79 -24.63 -4.42
CA GLU A 138 -16.41 -26.05 -4.34
C GLU A 138 -16.33 -26.52 -2.87
N SER A 139 -15.61 -25.78 -2.03
CA SER A 139 -15.40 -26.16 -0.62
C SER A 139 -16.51 -25.71 0.33
N GLY A 140 -17.38 -24.80 -0.07
CA GLY A 140 -18.37 -24.17 0.81
C GLY A 140 -17.75 -23.25 1.87
N LYS A 141 -16.45 -22.98 1.80
CA LYS A 141 -15.71 -22.19 2.81
C LYS A 141 -16.19 -20.76 2.85
N GLN A 142 -16.60 -20.30 4.03
CA GLN A 142 -17.03 -18.93 4.29
C GLN A 142 -15.87 -17.96 4.04
N LEU A 143 -16.06 -16.97 3.15
CA LEU A 143 -14.98 -16.03 2.78
C LEU A 143 -14.84 -14.87 3.75
N PHE A 144 -15.95 -14.35 4.29
CA PHE A 144 -15.95 -13.23 5.23
C PHE A 144 -16.24 -13.74 6.64
N PRO A 145 -15.50 -13.31 7.67
CA PRO A 145 -15.72 -13.76 9.03
C PRO A 145 -17.09 -13.33 9.55
N GLN A 146 -17.76 -14.21 10.27
CA GLN A 146 -19.09 -13.96 10.85
C GLN A 146 -19.11 -14.14 12.38
N ASP A 147 -17.97 -14.52 12.99
CA ASP A 147 -17.83 -14.66 14.43
C ASP A 147 -17.67 -13.29 15.12
N LYS A 148 -18.76 -12.76 15.64
CA LYS A 148 -18.80 -11.49 16.36
C LYS A 148 -17.93 -11.46 17.62
N SER A 149 -17.58 -12.61 18.19
CA SER A 149 -16.68 -12.66 19.35
C SER A 149 -15.27 -12.16 19.01
N GLN A 150 -14.86 -12.26 17.76
CA GLN A 150 -13.56 -11.81 17.24
C GLN A 150 -13.55 -10.37 16.73
N GLU A 151 -14.72 -9.73 16.63
CA GLU A 151 -14.84 -8.40 16.05
C GLU A 151 -13.97 -7.37 16.78
N LYS A 152 -14.06 -7.34 18.11
CA LYS A 152 -13.30 -6.41 18.95
C LYS A 152 -11.78 -6.63 18.83
N ALA A 153 -11.34 -7.89 18.79
CA ALA A 153 -9.90 -8.22 18.70
C ALA A 153 -9.26 -7.66 17.42
N LYS A 154 -10.00 -7.59 16.31
CA LYS A 154 -9.51 -7.02 15.05
C LYS A 154 -9.29 -5.51 15.16
N TRP A 155 -10.20 -4.79 15.84
CA TRP A 155 -10.02 -3.37 16.13
C TRP A 155 -8.84 -3.11 17.07
N GLU A 156 -8.67 -3.98 18.08
CA GLU A 156 -7.54 -3.90 19.00
C GLU A 156 -6.21 -4.13 18.26
N ALA A 157 -6.15 -5.13 17.38
CA ALA A 157 -4.95 -5.39 16.56
C ALA A 157 -4.61 -4.19 15.66
N ALA A 158 -5.59 -3.54 15.06
CA ALA A 158 -5.38 -2.33 14.26
C ALA A 158 -4.88 -1.16 15.12
N ARG A 159 -5.51 -0.92 16.28
CA ARG A 159 -5.07 0.11 17.25
C ARG A 159 -3.63 -0.12 17.67
N ASP A 160 -3.29 -1.36 18.03
CA ASP A 160 -1.97 -1.69 18.58
C ASP A 160 -0.88 -1.55 17.50
N ALA A 161 -1.17 -1.90 16.24
CA ALA A 161 -0.27 -1.68 15.13
C ALA A 161 -0.02 -0.18 14.86
N TYR A 162 -1.06 0.67 14.95
CA TYR A 162 -0.87 2.12 14.86
C TYR A 162 -0.10 2.67 16.05
N LYS A 163 -0.41 2.19 17.25
CA LYS A 163 0.32 2.61 18.46
C LYS A 163 1.80 2.27 18.34
N GLU A 164 2.15 1.04 17.93
CA GLU A 164 3.53 0.63 17.67
C GLU A 164 4.22 1.56 16.67
N PHE A 165 3.54 1.89 15.56
CA PHE A 165 4.07 2.83 14.57
C PHE A 165 4.35 4.21 15.15
N PHE A 166 3.43 4.78 15.92
CA PHE A 166 3.61 6.11 16.51
C PHE A 166 4.64 6.11 17.64
N ASP A 167 4.72 5.06 18.44
CA ASP A 167 5.73 4.93 19.48
C ASP A 167 7.16 4.90 18.87
N GLU A 168 7.33 4.25 17.70
CA GLU A 168 8.63 4.10 17.06
C GLU A 168 8.97 5.29 16.13
N TYR A 169 8.01 5.83 15.42
CA TYR A 169 8.25 6.82 14.36
C TYR A 169 7.59 8.20 14.59
N GLY A 170 6.93 8.43 15.72
CA GLY A 170 6.25 9.70 16.00
C GLY A 170 7.18 10.92 16.05
N ASN A 171 8.48 10.72 16.26
CA ASN A 171 9.49 11.79 16.14
C ASN A 171 9.99 12.00 14.71
N THR A 172 9.81 10.99 13.84
CA THR A 172 10.25 11.03 12.43
C THR A 172 9.16 11.61 11.53
N PHE A 173 7.91 11.20 11.78
CA PHE A 173 6.75 11.67 11.05
C PHE A 173 5.88 12.55 11.94
N SER A 174 5.41 13.65 11.39
CA SER A 174 4.54 14.58 12.10
C SER A 174 3.69 15.36 11.12
N LEU A 175 2.54 15.83 11.58
CA LEU A 175 1.73 16.75 10.81
C LEU A 175 2.52 18.04 10.55
N TYR A 176 2.48 18.48 9.30
CA TYR A 176 3.08 19.75 8.92
C TYR A 176 2.18 20.90 9.39
N THR A 177 2.78 21.90 9.99
CA THR A 177 2.08 23.10 10.46
C THR A 177 2.76 24.35 9.96
N GLU A 178 2.04 25.17 9.18
CA GLU A 178 2.41 26.54 8.85
C GLU A 178 1.87 27.47 9.92
N LYS A 179 2.57 28.57 10.15
CA LYS A 179 2.15 29.57 11.16
C LYS A 179 1.85 30.91 10.51
N THR A 180 0.79 31.55 10.98
CA THR A 180 0.46 32.94 10.67
C THR A 180 1.45 33.91 11.34
N ALA A 181 1.43 35.17 10.96
CA ALA A 181 2.31 36.20 11.55
C ALA A 181 2.14 36.39 13.06
N ASP A 182 0.97 36.07 13.61
CA ASP A 182 0.67 36.10 15.04
C ASP A 182 0.99 34.76 15.77
N GLY A 183 1.63 33.81 15.06
CA GLY A 183 2.13 32.55 15.64
C GLY A 183 1.10 31.43 15.76
N LYS A 184 -0.14 31.65 15.30
CA LYS A 184 -1.18 30.59 15.25
C LYS A 184 -0.97 29.65 14.08
N ILE A 185 -1.53 28.44 14.16
CA ILE A 185 -1.51 27.49 13.05
C ILE A 185 -2.43 28.00 11.93
N ASP A 186 -1.85 28.15 10.73
CA ASP A 186 -2.60 28.36 9.50
C ASP A 186 -2.97 27.00 8.90
N PHE A 187 -4.18 26.55 9.17
CA PHE A 187 -4.67 25.23 8.70
C PHE A 187 -4.78 25.15 7.18
N TYR A 188 -5.16 26.26 6.52
CA TYR A 188 -5.30 26.30 5.07
C TYR A 188 -3.91 26.17 4.39
N GLU A 189 -2.96 27.02 4.77
CA GLU A 189 -1.60 26.96 4.20
C GLU A 189 -0.88 25.66 4.57
N SER A 190 -1.08 25.12 5.76
CA SER A 190 -0.56 23.82 6.15
C SER A 190 -1.04 22.72 5.19
N TYR A 191 -2.35 22.62 4.99
CA TYR A 191 -2.95 21.63 4.08
C TYR A 191 -2.53 21.86 2.63
N ARG A 192 -2.56 23.11 2.16
CA ARG A 192 -2.18 23.48 0.80
C ARG A 192 -0.73 23.06 0.48
N LYS A 193 0.22 23.36 1.36
CA LYS A 193 1.64 23.03 1.16
C LYS A 193 1.89 21.52 1.11
N VAL A 194 1.21 20.75 1.96
CA VAL A 194 1.35 19.29 1.99
C VAL A 194 0.78 18.64 0.72
N THR A 195 -0.36 19.13 0.22
CA THR A 195 -1.10 18.50 -0.88
C THR A 195 -0.69 19.00 -2.27
N SER A 196 -0.20 20.22 -2.38
CA SER A 196 0.13 20.85 -3.68
C SER A 196 1.55 20.56 -4.16
N GLY A 197 2.33 19.73 -3.48
CA GLY A 197 3.70 19.39 -3.87
C GLY A 197 4.73 20.51 -3.61
N VAL A 198 4.36 21.58 -2.89
CA VAL A 198 5.30 22.66 -2.51
C VAL A 198 6.37 22.17 -1.55
N LEU A 199 6.04 21.21 -0.68
CA LEU A 199 7.00 20.56 0.20
C LEU A 199 7.56 19.31 -0.46
N TYR A 200 8.87 19.24 -0.59
CA TYR A 200 9.56 18.16 -1.29
C TYR A 200 10.30 17.23 -0.31
N GLY A 201 10.21 15.93 -0.56
CA GLY A 201 11.04 14.93 0.09
C GLY A 201 10.95 14.97 1.62
N THR A 202 12.08 15.19 2.28
CA THR A 202 12.19 15.19 3.75
C THR A 202 11.56 16.40 4.44
N GLU A 203 11.22 17.46 3.69
CA GLU A 203 10.52 18.62 4.24
C GLU A 203 9.07 18.28 4.59
N ASN A 204 8.46 17.38 3.83
CA ASN A 204 7.11 16.88 4.12
C ASN A 204 7.18 15.66 5.05
N LYS A 205 7.16 15.91 6.34
CA LYS A 205 7.20 14.85 7.37
C LYS A 205 5.93 13.99 7.45
N GLU A 206 4.89 14.30 6.69
CA GLU A 206 3.71 13.44 6.58
C GLU A 206 3.90 12.31 5.56
N GLN A 207 4.91 12.40 4.69
CA GLN A 207 5.17 11.42 3.64
C GLN A 207 5.93 10.21 4.18
N ILE A 208 5.23 9.09 4.34
CA ILE A 208 5.83 7.83 4.78
C ILE A 208 6.40 7.07 3.60
N PHE A 209 5.63 6.93 2.51
CA PHE A 209 6.03 6.22 1.30
C PHE A 209 5.57 7.01 0.07
N ILE A 210 6.50 7.39 -0.79
CA ILE A 210 6.25 8.26 -1.94
C ILE A 210 6.86 7.70 -3.21
N ARG A 211 6.26 8.07 -4.34
CA ARG A 211 6.86 7.90 -5.65
C ARG A 211 7.48 9.22 -6.09
N LEU A 212 8.78 9.21 -6.33
CA LEU A 212 9.53 10.41 -6.74
C LEU A 212 9.43 10.71 -8.24
N ALA A 213 8.77 9.87 -9.02
CA ALA A 213 8.63 10.10 -10.45
C ALA A 213 7.55 11.15 -10.72
N ASP A 214 7.78 11.91 -11.79
CA ASP A 214 6.83 12.87 -12.30
C ASP A 214 5.48 12.25 -12.68
N HIS A 215 4.41 13.01 -12.55
CA HIS A 215 3.03 12.58 -12.75
C HIS A 215 2.31 13.38 -13.84
N ASP A 216 3.06 13.96 -14.78
CA ASP A 216 2.56 14.82 -15.86
C ASP A 216 1.30 14.24 -16.50
N TYR A 217 1.33 12.96 -16.84
CA TYR A 217 0.18 12.31 -17.48
C TYR A 217 -1.06 12.31 -16.59
N ARG A 218 -0.93 12.08 -15.27
CA ARG A 218 -2.07 12.12 -14.36
C ARG A 218 -2.55 13.52 -14.04
N ALA A 219 -1.61 14.45 -13.92
CA ALA A 219 -1.96 15.86 -13.81
C ALA A 219 -2.73 16.33 -15.05
N TYR A 220 -2.29 15.92 -16.25
CA TYR A 220 -2.98 16.17 -17.50
C TYR A 220 -4.40 15.56 -17.51
N GLU A 221 -4.57 14.30 -17.13
CA GLU A 221 -5.88 13.62 -17.12
C GLU A 221 -6.87 14.21 -16.13
N THR A 222 -6.40 14.69 -14.96
CA THR A 222 -7.25 15.27 -13.92
C THR A 222 -7.52 16.76 -14.11
N THR A 223 -6.76 17.44 -14.98
CA THR A 223 -6.95 18.86 -15.24
C THR A 223 -8.07 19.09 -16.23
N PRO A 224 -9.03 20.00 -15.97
CA PRO A 224 -10.04 20.38 -16.94
C PRO A 224 -9.40 20.92 -18.22
N TYR A 225 -9.99 20.61 -19.37
CA TYR A 225 -9.44 20.95 -20.69
C TYR A 225 -9.01 22.43 -20.83
N HIS A 226 -9.79 23.33 -20.28
CA HIS A 226 -9.55 24.80 -20.33
C HIS A 226 -8.54 25.30 -19.28
N LYS A 227 -8.05 24.42 -18.40
CA LYS A 227 -7.09 24.78 -17.34
C LYS A 227 -5.71 24.12 -17.52
N GLY A 228 -5.60 23.20 -18.47
CA GLY A 228 -4.34 22.53 -18.75
C GLY A 228 -3.42 23.45 -19.57
N TYR A 229 -2.13 23.18 -19.54
CA TYR A 229 -1.09 23.88 -20.28
C TYR A 229 -0.39 22.93 -21.25
N ASP A 230 -0.19 23.38 -22.48
CA ASP A 230 0.56 22.64 -23.50
C ASP A 230 1.86 23.42 -23.81
N ASP A 231 2.99 22.90 -23.36
CA ASP A 231 4.31 23.53 -23.51
C ASP A 231 4.75 23.66 -24.96
N ASN A 232 4.20 22.88 -25.89
CA ASN A 232 4.63 22.86 -27.27
C ASN A 232 3.98 23.95 -28.14
N ASN A 233 2.78 24.40 -27.80
CA ASN A 233 2.01 25.35 -28.61
C ASN A 233 1.32 26.47 -27.79
N GLY A 234 1.51 26.55 -26.50
CA GLY A 234 0.84 27.52 -25.62
C GLY A 234 -0.68 27.33 -25.52
N ALA A 235 -1.20 26.22 -26.02
CA ALA A 235 -2.63 25.90 -25.95
C ALA A 235 -2.97 25.28 -24.62
N LEU A 236 -4.02 25.79 -23.95
CA LEU A 236 -4.54 25.19 -22.74
C LEU A 236 -5.20 23.85 -23.05
N ARG A 237 -4.68 22.77 -22.50
CA ARG A 237 -5.23 21.41 -22.66
C ARG A 237 -5.20 20.65 -21.36
N GLY A 238 -6.32 20.05 -21.01
CA GLY A 238 -6.43 19.03 -19.97
C GLY A 238 -7.07 17.78 -20.56
N GLY A 239 -6.86 16.62 -19.94
CA GLY A 239 -7.29 15.34 -20.51
C GLY A 239 -8.76 15.00 -20.25
N LEU A 240 -9.43 15.64 -19.27
CA LEU A 240 -10.82 15.35 -18.87
C LEU A 240 -11.12 13.87 -18.53
N GLY A 241 -10.10 13.03 -18.34
CA GLY A 241 -10.29 11.62 -18.09
C GLY A 241 -10.93 11.30 -16.73
N PHE A 242 -10.69 12.17 -15.74
CA PHE A 242 -11.23 12.02 -14.38
C PHE A 242 -11.79 13.35 -13.89
N GLY A 243 -13.10 13.43 -13.74
CA GLY A 243 -13.77 14.54 -13.07
C GLY A 243 -13.72 14.38 -11.56
N VAL A 244 -13.44 15.46 -10.82
CA VAL A 244 -13.73 15.51 -9.38
C VAL A 244 -15.22 15.76 -9.25
N PRO A 245 -15.99 14.90 -8.54
CA PRO A 245 -17.38 15.20 -8.27
C PRO A 245 -17.48 16.57 -7.59
N GLN A 246 -18.34 17.45 -8.09
CA GLN A 246 -18.76 18.63 -7.36
C GLN A 246 -19.87 18.19 -6.41
N GLU A 247 -19.61 18.24 -5.11
CA GLU A 247 -20.64 18.22 -4.09
C GLU A 247 -21.20 19.61 -3.86
#